data_1851f848ac94ef1eb276cfb2c990b74e
#
_entry.id   1851f848ac94ef1eb276cfb2c990b74e
#
_cell.length_a   1.000
_cell.length_b   1.000
_cell.length_c   1.000
_cell.angle_alpha   90.00
_cell.angle_beta   90.00
_cell.angle_gamma   90.00
#
_symmetry.space_group_name_H-M   'P 1'
#
loop_
_entity.id
_entity.type
_entity.pdbx_description
1 polymer ?
#
loop_
_entity_poly.entity_id
_entity_poly.type
_entity_poly.pdbx_seq_one_letter_code
_entity_poly.pdbx_strand_id
1 'polypeptide(L)' 'MDTEKVKQNPTRQRFEIELENMTAYAEYRLTDNSLDIIHTFVPPALEGKGIASALTEAAYDYAKANHLKPE' A
#
# COMPACT_ATOMS: atom_id res chain seq x y z
N MET A 1 -6.27 -11.64 -1.36
CA MET A 1 -6.36 -10.50 -2.29
C MET A 1 -5.10 -10.44 -3.13
N ASP A 2 -5.28 -10.23 -4.40
CA ASP A 2 -4.18 -10.19 -5.35
C ASP A 2 -3.56 -8.79 -5.39
N THR A 3 -2.24 -8.71 -5.27
CA THR A 3 -1.53 -7.43 -5.32
C THR A 3 -1.63 -6.75 -6.68
N GLU A 4 -2.04 -7.46 -7.73
CA GLU A 4 -2.26 -6.88 -9.04
C GLU A 4 -3.32 -5.79 -9.06
N LYS A 5 -4.22 -5.79 -8.08
CA LYS A 5 -5.26 -4.77 -7.97
C LYS A 5 -4.81 -3.52 -7.24
N VAL A 6 -3.62 -3.54 -6.67
CA VAL A 6 -3.09 -2.40 -5.97
C VAL A 6 -2.45 -1.44 -6.97
N LYS A 7 -2.78 -0.18 -6.87
CA LYS A 7 -2.21 0.88 -7.71
C LYS A 7 -1.37 1.80 -6.86
N GLN A 8 -0.22 2.21 -7.39
CA GLN A 8 0.63 3.17 -6.73
C GLN A 8 0.23 4.58 -7.15
N ASN A 9 0.10 5.46 -6.17
CA ASN A 9 -0.14 6.88 -6.41
C ASN A 9 1.07 7.66 -5.91
N PRO A 10 2.09 7.90 -6.75
CA PRO A 10 3.31 8.56 -6.31
C PRO A 10 3.12 10.01 -5.91
N THR A 11 2.13 10.69 -6.50
CA THR A 11 1.84 12.08 -6.15
C THR A 11 1.40 12.21 -4.70
N ARG A 12 0.59 11.27 -4.23
CA ARG A 12 0.10 11.24 -2.85
C ARG A 12 0.92 10.33 -1.97
N GLN A 13 1.93 9.66 -2.53
CA GLN A 13 2.79 8.71 -1.83
C GLN A 13 1.98 7.65 -1.09
N ARG A 14 1.16 6.93 -1.86
CA ARG A 14 0.38 5.84 -1.27
C ARG A 14 0.08 4.75 -2.29
N PHE A 15 -0.16 3.55 -1.79
CA PHE A 15 -0.69 2.44 -2.56
C PHE A 15 -2.18 2.37 -2.29
N GLU A 16 -2.95 2.17 -3.34
CA GLU A 16 -4.41 2.22 -3.27
C GLU A 16 -5.03 0.98 -3.88
N ILE A 17 -6.15 0.56 -3.32
CA ILE A 17 -6.97 -0.48 -3.92
C ILE A 17 -8.43 -0.02 -3.86
N GLU A 18 -9.13 -0.14 -4.98
CA GLU A 18 -10.52 0.28 -5.06
C GLU A 18 -11.41 -0.94 -5.22
N LEU A 19 -12.37 -1.09 -4.34
CA LEU A 19 -13.35 -2.16 -4.36
C LEU A 19 -14.69 -1.62 -3.90
N GLU A 20 -15.76 -2.04 -4.57
CA GLU A 20 -17.13 -1.71 -4.15
C GLU A 20 -17.33 -0.20 -3.96
N ASN A 21 -16.74 0.60 -4.85
CA ASN A 21 -16.80 2.07 -4.84
C ASN A 21 -16.14 2.68 -3.61
N MET A 22 -15.28 1.93 -2.92
CA MET A 22 -14.52 2.40 -1.77
C MET A 22 -13.03 2.26 -2.03
N THR A 23 -12.24 3.14 -1.44
CA THR A 23 -10.79 3.12 -1.60
C THR A 23 -10.11 2.83 -0.28
N ALA A 24 -9.30 1.77 -0.25
CA ALA A 24 -8.36 1.51 0.84
C ALA A 24 -6.99 1.95 0.39
N TYR A 25 -6.15 2.39 1.32
CA TYR A 25 -4.81 2.86 0.94
C TYR A 25 -3.82 2.69 2.09
N ALA A 26 -2.54 2.67 1.70
CA ALA A 26 -1.43 2.72 2.64
C ALA A 26 -0.53 3.87 2.22
N GLU A 27 -0.39 4.86 3.07
CA GLU A 27 0.49 5.98 2.82
C GLU A 27 1.91 5.64 3.26
N TYR A 28 2.89 6.08 2.49
CA TYR A 28 4.28 5.79 2.78
C TYR A 28 5.12 7.06 2.68
N ARG A 29 6.29 6.99 3.29
CA ARG A 29 7.31 8.03 3.18
C ARG A 29 8.58 7.39 2.63
N LEU A 30 9.17 8.04 1.64
CA LEU A 30 10.44 7.59 1.07
C LEU A 30 11.58 8.39 1.67
N THR A 31 12.64 7.69 2.04
CA THR A 31 13.92 8.29 2.39
C THR A 31 14.95 7.77 1.38
N ASP A 32 16.22 8.17 1.53
CA ASP A 32 17.27 7.79 0.57
C ASP A 32 17.38 6.29 0.40
N ASN A 33 17.12 5.52 1.45
CA ASN A 33 17.31 4.07 1.42
C ASN A 33 16.20 3.27 2.11
N SER A 34 15.07 3.89 2.44
CA SER A 34 13.98 3.17 3.09
C SER A 34 12.61 3.65 2.65
N LEU A 35 11.62 2.79 2.88
CA LEU A 35 10.22 3.09 2.67
C LEU A 35 9.48 2.80 3.97
N ASP A 36 8.86 3.83 4.54
CA ASP A 36 8.10 3.71 5.79
C ASP A 36 6.60 3.80 5.49
N ILE A 37 5.84 2.83 5.97
CA ILE A 37 4.38 2.92 5.91
C ILE A 37 3.94 3.71 7.13
N ILE A 38 3.38 4.90 6.90
CA ILE A 38 3.03 5.83 7.98
C ILE A 38 1.56 5.83 8.34
N HIS A 39 0.70 5.34 7.44
CA HIS A 39 -0.73 5.29 7.70
C HIS A 39 -1.39 4.32 6.74
N THR A 40 -2.30 3.51 7.26
CA THR A 40 -3.09 2.57 6.45
C THR A 40 -4.56 2.76 6.79
N PHE A 41 -5.39 2.87 5.76
CA PHE A 41 -6.82 2.99 5.94
C PHE A 41 -7.55 1.93 5.12
N VAL A 42 -8.41 1.17 5.78
CA VAL A 42 -9.29 0.20 5.13
C VAL A 42 -10.71 0.48 5.61
N PRO A 43 -11.64 0.85 4.70
CA PRO A 43 -13.03 1.05 5.11
C PRO A 43 -13.60 -0.16 5.82
N PRO A 44 -14.44 0.02 6.85
CA PRO A 44 -14.97 -1.11 7.62
C PRO A 44 -15.64 -2.18 6.75
N ALA A 45 -16.32 -1.79 5.69
CA ALA A 45 -16.98 -2.74 4.80
C ALA A 45 -15.99 -3.63 4.04
N LEU A 46 -14.73 -3.24 3.96
CA LEU A 46 -13.69 -4.01 3.27
C LEU A 46 -12.79 -4.77 4.22
N GLU A 47 -12.96 -4.61 5.52
CA GLU A 47 -12.15 -5.32 6.51
C GLU A 47 -12.40 -6.84 6.40
N GLY A 48 -11.36 -7.61 6.71
CA GLY A 48 -11.46 -9.07 6.67
C GLY A 48 -11.25 -9.66 5.29
N LYS A 49 -10.96 -8.84 4.27
CA LYS A 49 -10.74 -9.31 2.90
C LYS A 49 -9.26 -9.37 2.53
N GLY A 50 -8.35 -9.19 3.49
CA GLY A 50 -6.92 -9.23 3.22
C GLY A 50 -6.38 -8.01 2.52
N ILE A 51 -7.13 -6.89 2.51
CA ILE A 51 -6.75 -5.70 1.77
C ILE A 51 -5.53 -5.02 2.37
N ALA A 52 -5.48 -4.91 3.70
CA ALA A 52 -4.31 -4.32 4.36
C ALA A 52 -3.04 -5.10 4.04
N SER A 53 -3.13 -6.44 4.02
CA SER A 53 -2.00 -7.30 3.66
C SER A 53 -1.58 -7.08 2.20
N ALA A 54 -2.54 -6.95 1.29
CA ALA A 54 -2.23 -6.69 -0.11
C ALA A 54 -1.51 -5.36 -0.30
N LEU A 55 -1.96 -4.31 0.41
CA LEU A 55 -1.31 -3.01 0.36
C LEU A 55 0.11 -3.08 0.91
N THR A 56 0.30 -3.76 2.03
CA THR A 56 1.61 -3.92 2.65
C THR A 56 2.55 -4.70 1.73
N GLU A 57 2.07 -5.78 1.12
CA GLU A 57 2.88 -6.55 0.18
C GLU A 57 3.30 -5.72 -1.02
N ALA A 58 2.39 -4.91 -1.56
CA ALA A 58 2.71 -4.05 -2.69
C ALA A 58 3.80 -3.05 -2.31
N ALA A 59 3.73 -2.49 -1.11
CA ALA A 59 4.74 -1.55 -0.62
C ALA A 59 6.09 -2.24 -0.45
N TYR A 60 6.10 -3.45 0.10
CA TYR A 60 7.34 -4.21 0.28
C TYR A 60 7.95 -4.62 -1.07
N ASP A 61 7.12 -5.04 -2.03
CA ASP A 61 7.60 -5.38 -3.37
C ASP A 61 8.23 -4.16 -4.05
N TYR A 62 7.61 -3.00 -3.91
CA TYR A 62 8.15 -1.76 -4.43
C TYR A 62 9.50 -1.44 -3.77
N ALA A 63 9.56 -1.55 -2.45
CA ALA A 63 10.78 -1.27 -1.71
C ALA A 63 11.91 -2.22 -2.17
N LYS A 64 11.60 -3.49 -2.32
CA LYS A 64 12.57 -4.49 -2.75
C LYS A 64 13.07 -4.20 -4.16
N ALA A 65 12.16 -3.86 -5.07
CA ALA A 65 12.49 -3.57 -6.47
C ALA A 65 13.37 -2.33 -6.60
N ASN A 66 13.28 -1.40 -5.65
CA ASN A 66 14.03 -0.15 -5.66
C ASN A 66 15.18 -0.12 -4.64
N HIS A 67 15.52 -1.29 -4.09
CA HIS A 67 16.61 -1.44 -3.11
C HIS A 67 16.41 -0.58 -1.86
N LEU A 68 15.15 -0.44 -1.44
CA LEU A 68 14.81 0.28 -0.23
C LEU A 68 14.54 -0.71 0.90
N LYS A 69 14.77 -0.28 2.14
CA LYS A 69 14.42 -1.07 3.31
C LYS A 69 12.97 -0.81 3.67
N PRO A 70 12.12 -1.84 3.73
CA PRO A 70 10.75 -1.65 4.22
C PRO A 70 10.75 -1.52 5.74
N GLU A 71 10.09 -0.52 6.24
CA GLU A 71 9.98 -0.26 7.67
C GLU A 71 8.54 0.00 8.10
#